data_c1770bf6f2e1a341a6af971e9e88947b
#
_entry.id   c1770bf6f2e1a341a6af971e9e88947b
#
_cell.length_a   1.000
_cell.length_b   1.000
_cell.length_c   1.000
_cell.angle_alpha   90.00
_cell.angle_beta   90.00
_cell.angle_gamma   90.00
#
_symmetry.space_group_name_H-M   'P 1'
#
loop_
_entity.id
_entity.type
_entity.pdbx_description
1 polymer ?
#
loop_
_entity_poly.entity_id
_entity_poly.type
_entity_poly.pdbx_seq_one_letter_code
_entity_poly.pdbx_strand_id
1 'polypeptide(L)'
;FSKQYNQLNGKGKELIKDMKMGRNIQDIENTIPIYIRYLKASLRDFKGETNVLKNYLLVFYLTAALFLALTPQFYGYMLPLLFLVPIILGVKGSKQRSINGFYMSMSVIPVAIMTAATWIRYGIQAMGDYGTYVKALVDSGLGESLAEKLIYIGFAGGILLLIVSCCQLYFGFKNKDLFI
;
A
#
# COMPACT_ATOMS: atom_id res chain seq x y z
N PHE A 1 11.32 -15.98 20.07
CA PHE A 1 11.56 -14.84 20.99
C PHE A 1 13.05 -14.66 21.33
N SER A 2 13.83 -15.69 21.64
CA SER A 2 15.25 -15.59 22.03
C SER A 2 16.13 -14.93 20.96
N LYS A 3 15.93 -15.23 19.68
CA LYS A 3 16.70 -14.64 18.56
C LYS A 3 16.46 -13.13 18.43
N GLN A 4 15.21 -12.69 18.56
CA GLN A 4 14.83 -11.26 18.49
C GLN A 4 15.36 -10.50 19.71
N TYR A 5 15.28 -11.10 20.90
CA TYR A 5 15.86 -10.53 22.12
C TYR A 5 17.37 -10.33 22.00
N ASN A 6 18.08 -11.35 21.49
CA ASN A 6 19.53 -11.27 21.31
C ASN A 6 19.93 -10.20 20.28
N GLN A 7 19.18 -10.06 19.18
CA GLN A 7 19.41 -8.99 18.19
C GLN A 7 19.19 -7.60 18.79
N LEU A 8 18.12 -7.43 19.58
CA LEU A 8 17.81 -6.17 20.24
C LEU A 8 18.89 -5.78 21.26
N ASN A 9 19.30 -6.75 22.09
CA ASN A 9 20.35 -6.56 23.09
C ASN A 9 21.71 -6.27 22.43
N GLY A 10 22.03 -6.94 21.30
CA GLY A 10 23.23 -6.66 20.50
C GLY A 10 23.27 -5.22 20.03
N LYS A 11 22.19 -4.74 19.39
CA LYS A 11 22.09 -3.36 18.91
C LYS A 11 22.15 -2.33 20.04
N GLY A 12 21.54 -2.63 21.20
CA GLY A 12 21.64 -1.77 22.37
C GLY A 12 23.08 -1.66 22.90
N LYS A 13 23.80 -2.77 22.93
CA LYS A 13 25.21 -2.79 23.34
C LYS A 13 26.11 -2.04 22.36
N GLU A 14 25.86 -2.15 21.04
CA GLU A 14 26.57 -1.38 20.02
C GLU A 14 26.34 0.12 20.21
N LEU A 15 25.10 0.55 20.40
CA LEU A 15 24.79 1.96 20.65
C LEU A 15 25.49 2.51 21.91
N ILE A 16 25.48 1.74 23.02
CA ILE A 16 26.19 2.11 24.24
C ILE A 16 27.71 2.21 24.03
N LYS A 17 28.27 1.30 23.21
CA LYS A 17 29.69 1.31 22.85
C LYS A 17 30.06 2.53 22.04
N ASP A 18 29.24 2.89 21.04
CA ASP A 18 29.43 4.05 20.19
C ASP A 18 29.35 5.36 21.00
N MET A 19 28.39 5.44 21.94
CA MET A 19 28.31 6.57 22.89
C MET A 19 29.54 6.70 23.78
N LYS A 20 30.07 5.57 24.27
CA LYS A 20 31.29 5.57 25.14
C LYS A 20 32.56 5.88 24.38
N MET A 21 32.67 5.52 23.11
CA MET A 21 33.83 5.76 22.25
C MET A 21 33.91 7.18 21.68
N GLY A 22 32.93 8.06 21.99
CA GLY A 22 32.92 9.45 21.52
C GLY A 22 32.74 9.57 20.01
N ARG A 23 32.01 8.63 19.37
CA ARG A 23 31.63 8.78 17.95
C ARG A 23 30.88 10.09 17.74
N ASN A 24 30.93 10.57 16.52
CA ASN A 24 30.31 11.83 16.12
C ASN A 24 28.85 11.91 16.63
N ILE A 25 28.53 12.96 17.38
CA ILE A 25 27.22 13.17 18.01
C ILE A 25 26.08 13.01 16.98
N GLN A 26 26.31 13.43 15.74
CA GLN A 26 25.36 13.36 14.63
C GLN A 26 25.04 11.91 14.21
N ASP A 27 26.02 10.98 14.29
CA ASP A 27 25.80 9.56 14.00
C ASP A 27 24.99 8.88 15.12
N ILE A 28 25.25 9.26 16.38
CA ILE A 28 24.52 8.78 17.55
C ILE A 28 23.06 9.27 17.49
N GLU A 29 22.85 10.55 17.21
CA GLU A 29 21.53 11.16 17.08
C GLU A 29 20.68 10.49 15.99
N ASN A 30 21.28 10.06 14.88
CA ASN A 30 20.61 9.32 13.81
C ASN A 30 20.32 7.84 14.19
N THR A 31 21.13 7.24 15.04
CA THR A 31 21.01 5.82 15.42
C THR A 31 19.95 5.60 16.50
N ILE A 32 19.74 6.56 17.40
CA ILE A 32 18.76 6.46 18.50
C ILE A 32 17.33 6.24 17.97
N PRO A 33 16.79 7.01 17.00
CA PRO A 33 15.45 6.79 16.45
C PRO A 33 15.28 5.42 15.81
N ILE A 34 16.33 4.91 15.17
CA ILE A 34 16.33 3.57 14.57
C ILE A 34 16.21 2.52 15.64
N TYR A 35 16.98 2.62 16.73
CA TYR A 35 16.92 1.69 17.85
C TYR A 35 15.54 1.73 18.55
N ILE A 36 14.95 2.90 18.74
CA ILE A 36 13.60 3.05 19.28
C ILE A 36 12.55 2.34 18.40
N ARG A 37 12.67 2.41 17.08
CA ARG A 37 11.78 1.68 16.16
C ARG A 37 11.92 0.17 16.35
N TYR A 38 13.14 -0.35 16.46
CA TYR A 38 13.37 -1.76 16.76
C TYR A 38 12.74 -2.20 18.08
N LEU A 39 12.84 -1.37 19.13
CA LEU A 39 12.19 -1.61 20.42
C LEU A 39 10.67 -1.68 20.29
N LYS A 40 10.06 -0.71 19.62
CA LYS A 40 8.61 -0.68 19.41
C LYS A 40 8.11 -1.86 18.60
N ALA A 41 8.81 -2.24 17.52
CA ALA A 41 8.46 -3.39 16.70
C ALA A 41 8.56 -4.71 17.48
N SER A 42 9.63 -4.88 18.27
CA SER A 42 9.82 -6.06 19.12
C SER A 42 8.76 -6.15 20.23
N LEU A 43 8.37 -5.03 20.82
CA LEU A 43 7.32 -5.00 21.85
C LEU A 43 5.97 -5.51 21.29
N ARG A 44 5.62 -5.15 20.05
CA ARG A 44 4.41 -5.64 19.38
C ARG A 44 4.49 -7.13 19.07
N ASP A 45 5.68 -7.63 18.69
CA ASP A 45 5.89 -9.06 18.49
C ASP A 45 5.71 -9.86 19.79
N PHE A 46 6.21 -9.33 20.91
CA PHE A 46 6.01 -9.95 22.23
C PHE A 46 4.54 -9.93 22.67
N LYS A 47 3.76 -8.93 22.25
CA LYS A 47 2.32 -8.87 22.47
C LYS A 47 1.51 -9.79 21.55
N GLY A 48 2.15 -10.47 20.60
CA GLY A 48 1.46 -11.36 19.66
C GLY A 48 0.68 -10.64 18.55
N GLU A 49 0.92 -9.35 18.32
CA GLU A 49 0.22 -8.53 17.32
C GLU A 49 0.65 -8.81 15.87
N THR A 50 1.05 -10.05 15.56
CA THR A 50 1.49 -10.45 14.20
C THR A 50 0.36 -10.36 13.15
N ASN A 51 -0.89 -10.45 13.58
CA ASN A 51 -2.05 -10.34 12.69
C ASN A 51 -2.21 -8.95 12.08
N VAL A 52 -1.71 -7.90 12.74
CA VAL A 52 -1.80 -6.53 12.24
C VAL A 52 -1.01 -6.36 10.93
N LEU A 53 0.18 -6.94 10.84
CA LEU A 53 0.97 -6.93 9.61
C LEU A 53 0.30 -7.73 8.50
N LYS A 54 -0.30 -8.89 8.82
CA LYS A 54 -1.05 -9.69 7.84
C LYS A 54 -2.24 -8.92 7.28
N ASN A 55 -3.00 -8.24 8.13
CA ASN A 55 -4.15 -7.42 7.71
C ASN A 55 -3.71 -6.26 6.83
N TYR A 56 -2.62 -5.57 7.19
CA TYR A 56 -2.06 -4.51 6.34
C TYR A 56 -1.67 -5.03 4.95
N LEU A 57 -0.95 -6.16 4.89
CA LEU A 57 -0.55 -6.80 3.63
C LEU A 57 -1.76 -7.22 2.80
N LEU A 58 -2.80 -7.78 3.43
CA LEU A 58 -4.02 -8.19 2.74
C LEU A 58 -4.70 -6.98 2.08
N VAL A 59 -4.87 -5.88 2.82
CA VAL A 59 -5.45 -4.65 2.29
C VAL A 59 -4.59 -4.10 1.14
N PHE A 60 -3.27 -4.11 1.29
CA PHE A 60 -2.35 -3.69 0.22
C PHE A 60 -2.46 -4.57 -1.04
N TYR A 61 -2.57 -5.90 -0.90
CA TYR A 61 -2.80 -6.80 -2.04
C TYR A 61 -4.11 -6.50 -2.75
N LEU A 62 -5.18 -6.25 -1.99
CA LEU A 62 -6.48 -5.89 -2.57
C LEU A 62 -6.41 -4.56 -3.32
N THR A 63 -5.77 -3.54 -2.73
CA THR A 63 -5.56 -2.24 -3.40
C THR A 63 -4.78 -2.43 -4.70
N ALA A 64 -3.67 -3.16 -4.66
CA ALA A 64 -2.83 -3.39 -5.83
C ALA A 64 -3.56 -4.17 -6.93
N ALA A 65 -4.30 -5.22 -6.57
CA ALA A 65 -5.06 -6.03 -7.53
C ALA A 65 -6.17 -5.21 -8.21
N LEU A 66 -6.97 -4.48 -7.43
CA LEU A 66 -8.02 -3.62 -7.96
C LEU A 66 -7.45 -2.47 -8.81
N PHE A 67 -6.36 -1.84 -8.36
CA PHE A 67 -5.66 -0.82 -9.12
C PHE A 67 -5.19 -1.34 -10.48
N LEU A 68 -4.50 -2.48 -10.51
CA LEU A 68 -4.01 -3.09 -11.75
C LEU A 68 -5.15 -3.52 -12.69
N ALA A 69 -6.28 -3.95 -12.15
CA ALA A 69 -7.45 -4.37 -12.94
C ALA A 69 -8.21 -3.18 -13.54
N LEU A 70 -8.35 -2.08 -12.79
CA LEU A 70 -9.20 -0.94 -13.17
C LEU A 70 -8.47 0.16 -13.94
N THR A 71 -7.15 0.25 -13.81
CA THR A 71 -6.36 1.35 -14.41
C THR A 71 -6.28 1.30 -15.94
N PRO A 72 -6.13 0.13 -16.62
CA PRO A 72 -5.90 0.07 -18.04
C PRO A 72 -6.99 0.71 -18.91
N GLN A 73 -8.23 0.72 -18.45
CA GLN A 73 -9.37 1.25 -19.21
C GLN A 73 -9.28 2.77 -19.46
N PHE A 74 -8.71 3.52 -18.52
CA PHE A 74 -8.60 4.98 -18.64
C PHE A 74 -7.20 5.48 -18.97
N TYR A 75 -6.18 4.79 -18.45
CA TYR A 75 -4.80 5.25 -18.53
C TYR A 75 -3.89 4.36 -19.38
N GLY A 76 -4.50 3.34 -20.04
CA GLY A 76 -3.73 2.35 -20.80
C GLY A 76 -2.82 1.50 -19.90
N TYR A 77 -2.01 0.65 -20.54
CA TYR A 77 -1.15 -0.30 -19.82
C TYR A 77 0.13 0.32 -19.25
N MET A 78 0.51 1.54 -19.67
CA MET A 78 1.75 2.19 -19.24
C MET A 78 1.73 2.52 -17.75
N LEU A 79 0.61 3.06 -17.24
CA LEU A 79 0.50 3.44 -15.84
C LEU A 79 0.57 2.23 -14.90
N PRO A 80 -0.21 1.14 -15.07
CA PRO A 80 -0.06 -0.05 -14.25
C PRO A 80 1.33 -0.68 -14.33
N LEU A 81 1.97 -0.70 -15.51
CA LEU A 81 3.34 -1.21 -15.67
C LEU A 81 4.36 -0.41 -14.85
N LEU A 82 4.25 0.93 -14.86
CA LEU A 82 5.12 1.80 -14.05
C LEU A 82 4.97 1.50 -12.55
N PHE A 83 3.76 1.22 -12.09
CA PHE A 83 3.48 0.95 -10.69
C PHE A 83 3.73 -0.50 -10.26
N LEU A 84 4.03 -1.43 -11.18
CA LEU A 84 4.46 -2.78 -10.81
C LEU A 84 5.72 -2.76 -9.94
N VAL A 85 6.68 -1.88 -10.22
CA VAL A 85 7.92 -1.79 -9.45
C VAL A 85 7.64 -1.41 -7.99
N PRO A 86 6.98 -0.28 -7.67
CA PRO A 86 6.65 0.04 -6.28
C PRO A 86 5.72 -0.99 -5.63
N ILE A 87 4.83 -1.66 -6.36
CA ILE A 87 3.99 -2.73 -5.81
C ILE A 87 4.85 -3.92 -5.39
N ILE A 88 5.73 -4.43 -6.25
CA ILE A 88 6.59 -5.58 -5.96
C ILE A 88 7.55 -5.26 -4.81
N LEU A 89 8.21 -4.10 -4.85
CA LEU A 89 9.11 -3.64 -3.78
C LEU A 89 8.35 -3.38 -2.48
N GLY A 90 7.14 -2.83 -2.57
CA GLY A 90 6.24 -2.62 -1.44
C GLY A 90 5.85 -3.93 -0.78
N VAL A 91 5.44 -4.94 -1.55
CA VAL A 91 5.11 -6.28 -1.05
C VAL A 91 6.31 -6.92 -0.36
N LYS A 92 7.46 -6.98 -1.05
CA LYS A 92 8.67 -7.60 -0.52
C LYS A 92 9.16 -6.89 0.73
N GLY A 93 9.26 -5.56 0.68
CA GLY A 93 9.77 -4.77 1.79
C GLY A 93 8.80 -4.75 2.98
N SER A 94 7.48 -4.67 2.75
CA SER A 94 6.49 -4.72 3.84
C SER A 94 6.47 -6.09 4.54
N LYS A 95 6.65 -7.20 3.82
CA LYS A 95 6.84 -8.52 4.43
C LYS A 95 8.09 -8.59 5.32
N GLN A 96 9.14 -7.89 4.92
CA GLN A 96 10.40 -7.79 5.68
C GLN A 96 10.35 -6.70 6.76
N ARG A 97 9.21 -6.03 6.92
CA ARG A 97 9.02 -4.89 7.83
C ARG A 97 9.96 -3.71 7.54
N SER A 98 10.42 -3.59 6.30
CA SER A 98 11.28 -2.48 5.90
C SER A 98 10.48 -1.18 5.77
N ILE A 99 11.00 -0.09 6.32
CA ILE A 99 10.41 1.24 6.19
C ILE A 99 10.34 1.70 4.72
N ASN A 100 11.33 1.34 3.91
CA ASN A 100 11.32 1.63 2.48
C ASN A 100 10.20 0.87 1.75
N GLY A 101 9.98 -0.40 2.11
CA GLY A 101 8.86 -1.18 1.58
C GLY A 101 7.51 -0.60 1.97
N PHE A 102 7.39 -0.08 3.18
CA PHE A 102 6.20 0.66 3.61
C PHE A 102 5.96 1.90 2.73
N TYR A 103 6.97 2.74 2.52
CA TYR A 103 6.80 3.92 1.66
C TYR A 103 6.48 3.56 0.20
N MET A 104 7.09 2.49 -0.34
CA MET A 104 6.74 1.99 -1.68
C MET A 104 5.29 1.52 -1.76
N SER A 105 4.78 0.83 -0.74
CA SER A 105 3.36 0.43 -0.71
C SER A 105 2.40 1.63 -0.56
N MET A 106 2.82 2.68 0.16
CA MET A 106 2.04 3.92 0.31
C MET A 106 2.01 4.75 -0.97
N SER A 107 3.07 4.73 -1.78
CA SER A 107 3.13 5.51 -3.04
C SER A 107 2.09 5.09 -4.08
N VAL A 108 1.56 3.88 -3.98
CA VAL A 108 0.49 3.38 -4.87
C VAL A 108 -0.86 4.04 -4.57
N ILE A 109 -1.10 4.46 -3.32
CA ILE A 109 -2.42 4.90 -2.85
C ILE A 109 -2.93 6.15 -3.57
N PRO A 110 -2.15 7.25 -3.77
CA PRO A 110 -2.65 8.44 -4.46
C PRO A 110 -3.17 8.12 -5.85
N VAL A 111 -2.47 7.27 -6.60
CA VAL A 111 -2.85 6.89 -7.96
C VAL A 111 -4.04 5.92 -7.96
N ALA A 112 -4.12 5.02 -6.98
CA ALA A 112 -5.28 4.16 -6.78
C ALA A 112 -6.55 4.99 -6.48
N ILE A 113 -6.45 6.02 -5.63
CA ILE A 113 -7.56 6.94 -5.35
C ILE A 113 -7.97 7.72 -6.61
N MET A 114 -7.00 8.17 -7.41
CA MET A 114 -7.27 8.86 -8.68
C MET A 114 -8.01 7.94 -9.66
N THR A 115 -7.57 6.68 -9.80
CA THR A 115 -8.26 5.67 -10.62
C THR A 115 -9.67 5.39 -10.10
N ALA A 116 -9.84 5.24 -8.79
CA ALA A 116 -11.15 5.06 -8.16
C ALA A 116 -12.10 6.23 -8.45
N ALA A 117 -11.63 7.45 -8.27
CA ALA A 117 -12.41 8.66 -8.52
C ALA A 117 -12.84 8.76 -10.02
N THR A 118 -11.96 8.36 -10.94
CA THR A 118 -12.28 8.33 -12.38
C THR A 118 -13.40 7.34 -12.66
N TRP A 119 -13.34 6.12 -12.12
CA TRP A 119 -14.40 5.13 -12.28
C TRP A 119 -15.73 5.55 -11.65
N ILE A 120 -15.70 6.14 -10.46
CA ILE A 120 -16.89 6.65 -9.79
C ILE A 120 -17.53 7.77 -10.61
N ARG A 121 -16.73 8.74 -11.08
CA ARG A 121 -17.21 9.82 -11.95
C ARG A 121 -17.82 9.26 -13.23
N TYR A 122 -17.14 8.35 -13.91
CA TYR A 122 -17.61 7.72 -15.12
C TYR A 122 -18.93 6.97 -14.89
N GLY A 123 -19.04 6.20 -13.82
CA GLY A 123 -20.26 5.48 -13.47
C GLY A 123 -21.44 6.40 -13.19
N ILE A 124 -21.24 7.51 -12.45
CA ILE A 124 -22.28 8.53 -12.20
C ILE A 124 -22.76 9.15 -13.51
N GLN A 125 -21.83 9.52 -14.40
CA GLN A 125 -22.17 10.10 -15.70
C GLN A 125 -22.93 9.10 -16.59
N ALA A 126 -22.48 7.83 -16.60
CA ALA A 126 -23.15 6.77 -17.35
C ALA A 126 -24.57 6.47 -16.83
N MET A 127 -24.83 6.64 -15.54
CA MET A 127 -26.20 6.53 -15.00
C MET A 127 -27.13 7.65 -15.47
N GLY A 128 -26.59 8.83 -15.78
CA GLY A 128 -27.37 9.97 -16.30
C GLY A 128 -27.77 9.81 -17.79
N ASP A 129 -26.95 9.15 -18.60
CA ASP A 129 -27.19 8.92 -20.05
C ASP A 129 -26.64 7.54 -20.46
N TYR A 130 -27.27 6.51 -19.90
CA TYR A 130 -26.83 5.12 -20.03
C TYR A 130 -26.66 4.65 -21.46
N GLY A 131 -27.65 5.02 -22.34
CA GLY A 131 -27.67 4.60 -23.74
C GLY A 131 -26.46 5.09 -24.52
N THR A 132 -26.08 6.36 -24.34
CA THR A 132 -24.90 6.96 -25.00
C THR A 132 -23.60 6.30 -24.57
N TYR A 133 -23.42 6.00 -23.26
CA TYR A 133 -22.21 5.37 -22.76
C TYR A 133 -22.09 3.90 -23.22
N VAL A 134 -23.17 3.12 -23.19
CA VAL A 134 -23.19 1.75 -23.73
C VAL A 134 -22.86 1.77 -25.21
N LYS A 135 -23.49 2.65 -25.98
CA LYS A 135 -23.25 2.77 -27.44
C LYS A 135 -21.78 3.11 -27.73
N ALA A 136 -21.18 4.05 -27.00
CA ALA A 136 -19.76 4.41 -27.17
C ALA A 136 -18.82 3.23 -26.92
N LEU A 137 -19.13 2.37 -25.93
CA LEU A 137 -18.36 1.15 -25.66
C LEU A 137 -18.56 0.09 -26.76
N VAL A 138 -19.78 -0.05 -27.27
CA VAL A 138 -20.09 -0.95 -28.40
C VAL A 138 -19.36 -0.50 -29.67
N ASP A 139 -19.36 0.80 -29.95
CA ASP A 139 -18.66 1.39 -31.12
C ASP A 139 -17.14 1.21 -31.02
N SER A 140 -16.60 1.04 -29.78
CA SER A 140 -15.18 0.70 -29.54
C SER A 140 -14.87 -0.79 -29.75
N GLY A 141 -15.86 -1.62 -30.13
CA GLY A 141 -15.69 -3.03 -30.45
C GLY A 141 -16.10 -3.99 -29.32
N LEU A 142 -16.70 -3.51 -28.24
CA LEU A 142 -17.22 -4.36 -27.16
C LEU A 142 -18.64 -4.86 -27.50
N GLY A 143 -18.95 -6.11 -27.12
CA GLY A 143 -20.32 -6.59 -27.17
C GLY A 143 -21.22 -5.85 -26.18
N GLU A 144 -22.49 -5.58 -26.54
CA GLU A 144 -23.43 -4.79 -25.73
C GLU A 144 -23.54 -5.30 -24.28
N SER A 145 -23.72 -6.60 -24.08
CA SER A 145 -23.77 -7.21 -22.74
C SER A 145 -22.48 -7.04 -21.93
N LEU A 146 -21.31 -6.98 -22.59
CA LEU A 146 -20.04 -6.71 -21.92
C LEU A 146 -19.88 -5.23 -21.59
N ALA A 147 -20.34 -4.33 -22.47
CA ALA A 147 -20.33 -2.89 -22.25
C ALA A 147 -21.17 -2.50 -21.02
N GLU A 148 -22.38 -3.03 -20.91
CA GLU A 148 -23.23 -2.85 -19.74
C GLU A 148 -22.59 -3.33 -18.45
N LYS A 149 -22.09 -4.58 -18.46
CA LYS A 149 -21.42 -5.15 -17.27
C LYS A 149 -20.17 -4.36 -16.87
N LEU A 150 -19.41 -3.86 -17.83
CA LEU A 150 -18.20 -3.08 -17.57
C LEU A 150 -18.49 -1.79 -16.81
N ILE A 151 -19.59 -1.08 -17.17
CA ILE A 151 -20.02 0.13 -16.45
C ILE A 151 -20.33 -0.18 -14.98
N TYR A 152 -21.15 -1.21 -14.72
CA TYR A 152 -21.53 -1.56 -13.35
C TYR A 152 -20.36 -2.11 -12.52
N ILE A 153 -19.59 -3.03 -13.11
CA ILE A 153 -18.43 -3.64 -12.42
C ILE A 153 -17.35 -2.56 -12.18
N GLY A 154 -17.12 -1.68 -13.15
CA GLY A 154 -16.16 -0.60 -13.02
C GLY A 154 -16.55 0.40 -11.94
N PHE A 155 -17.85 0.80 -11.90
CA PHE A 155 -18.37 1.69 -10.86
C PHE A 155 -18.25 1.07 -9.46
N ALA A 156 -18.73 -0.17 -9.29
CA ALA A 156 -18.62 -0.89 -8.03
C ALA A 156 -17.15 -1.14 -7.61
N GLY A 157 -16.31 -1.50 -8.59
CA GLY A 157 -14.86 -1.66 -8.41
C GLY A 157 -14.17 -0.37 -8.00
N GLY A 158 -14.57 0.77 -8.58
CA GLY A 158 -14.09 2.10 -8.20
C GLY A 158 -14.41 2.45 -6.74
N ILE A 159 -15.65 2.22 -6.32
CA ILE A 159 -16.05 2.42 -4.91
C ILE A 159 -15.25 1.51 -3.99
N LEU A 160 -15.11 0.23 -4.34
CA LEU A 160 -14.35 -0.73 -3.54
C LEU A 160 -12.87 -0.32 -3.45
N LEU A 161 -12.27 0.09 -4.57
CA LEU A 161 -10.87 0.56 -4.62
C LEU A 161 -10.66 1.78 -3.71
N LEU A 162 -11.61 2.73 -3.70
CA LEU A 162 -11.56 3.90 -2.83
C LEU A 162 -11.57 3.49 -1.35
N ILE A 163 -12.52 2.63 -0.96
CA ILE A 163 -12.65 2.14 0.43
C ILE A 163 -11.38 1.42 0.87
N VAL A 164 -10.87 0.49 0.04
CA VAL A 164 -9.69 -0.31 0.38
C VAL A 164 -8.44 0.57 0.45
N SER A 165 -8.29 1.57 -0.43
CA SER A 165 -7.20 2.54 -0.39
C SER A 165 -7.22 3.40 0.88
N CYS A 166 -8.40 3.87 1.31
CA CYS A 166 -8.55 4.58 2.59
C CYS A 166 -8.24 3.68 3.79
N CYS A 167 -8.67 2.42 3.76
CA CYS A 167 -8.32 1.43 4.78
C CYS A 167 -6.81 1.20 4.83
N GLN A 168 -6.14 1.11 3.69
CA GLN A 168 -4.68 0.95 3.62
C GLN A 168 -3.96 2.15 4.23
N LEU A 169 -4.40 3.38 3.94
CA LEU A 169 -3.88 4.59 4.58
C LEU A 169 -4.03 4.52 6.10
N TYR A 170 -5.23 4.25 6.58
CA TYR A 170 -5.51 4.18 8.01
C TYR A 170 -4.65 3.12 8.72
N PHE A 171 -4.66 1.88 8.21
CA PHE A 171 -3.85 0.79 8.79
C PHE A 171 -2.35 1.07 8.70
N GLY A 172 -1.90 1.68 7.62
CA GLY A 172 -0.50 2.03 7.41
C GLY A 172 -0.02 3.05 8.43
N PHE A 173 -0.70 4.19 8.55
CA PHE A 173 -0.30 5.23 9.51
C PHE A 173 -0.42 4.78 10.95
N LYS A 174 -1.50 4.08 11.30
CA LYS A 174 -1.70 3.54 12.66
C LYS A 174 -0.60 2.55 13.07
N ASN A 175 -0.05 1.83 12.12
CA ASN A 175 0.89 0.75 12.37
C ASN A 175 2.30 1.00 11.80
N LYS A 176 2.63 2.25 11.49
CA LYS A 176 3.94 2.65 10.96
C LYS A 176 5.11 2.15 11.83
N ASP A 177 4.91 2.06 13.14
CA ASP A 177 5.91 1.59 14.11
C ASP A 177 6.28 0.09 13.95
N LEU A 178 5.54 -0.68 13.11
CA LEU A 178 5.90 -2.06 12.77
C LEU A 178 7.04 -2.15 11.74
N PHE A 179 7.30 -1.06 11.00
CA PHE A 179 8.30 -0.99 9.95
C PHE A 179 9.57 -0.32 10.47
N ILE A 180 10.71 -0.92 10.12
CA ILE A 180 12.04 -0.58 10.63
C ILE A 180 12.92 -0.10 9.49
#